data_b53190fe4659fefc4a466a0c83da62c7
#
_entry.id   b53190fe4659fefc4a466a0c83da62c7
#
_cell.length_a   1.000
_cell.length_b   1.000
_cell.length_c   1.000
_cell.angle_alpha   90.00
_cell.angle_beta   90.00
_cell.angle_gamma   90.00
#
_symmetry.space_group_name_H-M   'P 1'
#
loop_
_entity.id
_entity.type
_entity.pdbx_description
1 polymer ?
#
loop_
_entity_poly.entity_id
_entity_poly.type
_entity_poly.pdbx_seq_one_letter_code
_entity_poly.pdbx_strand_id
1 'polypeptide(L)'
;MIAYSTHVRGFTKHPTSGVRAKGTFAGVREKIPYLKALGINQLELMPVYEFAEVEAWDEKRPAIRRGRSDESLMNYWGYTDSYYFAPKASYAASNDPVRELKTLVKELHKNGIELVLEFYFPKAMQTARVLDCIRYLVLEYHIDGVHVNRDHTPVEALAQEPLLSHTKIMSEGFGLEEIYDGRTVPGFRNLAEYNDGFMMDIRRFLKGDEGMIPAFIWRERKNPERHAVMNYLAGHNGFTLMDAVSYDEKHNEANGEDNRDGTDYNYSWNCGEEGPSRKKKTLELRSRQLRNALVMLYLGQGVPVLYGGDEHGNSQLGNNNVYCQDNELSWIKWKPGKAWEYLEEYVRRLISFRKDHPVFHQDAELRQTDYLSCGHPDVSYHGKRAWLGDFENYSRSVGILYAGEYVSANSEGKEHDDSFYVAYNMHWIPHEFALPKLPGKQVWTIALDTGIEGTDGIHAEGSEELLTDQRTVTVSERTILVLRGQTRRKEKKEQKEQKKQAGAEAE
;
A
#
# COMPACT_ATOMS: atom_id res chain seq x y z
N MET A 1 2.08 9.33 5.64
CA MET A 1 3.13 8.73 4.79
C MET A 1 2.49 7.87 3.72
N ILE A 2 3.08 7.81 2.51
CA ILE A 2 2.69 6.95 1.39
C ILE A 2 3.97 6.32 0.85
N ALA A 3 4.10 5.00 0.97
CA ALA A 3 5.29 4.27 0.58
C ALA A 3 5.11 3.60 -0.80
N TYR A 4 6.22 3.45 -1.52
CA TYR A 4 6.30 2.76 -2.80
C TYR A 4 7.49 1.80 -2.77
N SER A 5 7.26 0.50 -2.93
CA SER A 5 8.30 -0.52 -2.90
C SER A 5 8.59 -1.04 -4.31
N THR A 6 9.87 -1.13 -4.68
CA THR A 6 10.27 -1.59 -6.01
C THR A 6 11.70 -2.08 -6.08
N HIS A 7 12.03 -2.82 -7.15
CA HIS A 7 13.37 -3.27 -7.49
C HIS A 7 14.07 -2.25 -8.40
N VAL A 8 15.31 -1.84 -8.11
CA VAL A 8 16.04 -0.81 -8.90
C VAL A 8 16.01 -1.11 -10.40
N ARG A 9 16.35 -2.34 -10.77
CA ARG A 9 16.43 -2.75 -12.18
C ARG A 9 15.03 -2.90 -12.78
N GLY A 10 14.14 -3.63 -12.11
CA GLY A 10 12.78 -3.88 -12.59
C GLY A 10 11.95 -2.61 -12.77
N PHE A 11 12.19 -1.60 -11.96
CA PHE A 11 11.47 -0.33 -12.02
C PHE A 11 11.60 0.37 -13.37
N THR A 12 12.79 0.37 -13.97
CA THR A 12 13.03 1.16 -15.19
C THR A 12 13.59 0.38 -16.39
N LYS A 13 13.86 -0.92 -16.26
CA LYS A 13 14.51 -1.72 -17.29
C LYS A 13 13.67 -1.91 -18.53
N HIS A 14 12.35 -2.05 -18.38
CA HIS A 14 11.44 -2.27 -19.49
C HIS A 14 11.55 -1.14 -20.55
N PRO A 15 11.50 -1.45 -21.86
CA PRO A 15 11.63 -0.46 -22.94
C PRO A 15 10.65 0.70 -22.83
N THR A 16 9.44 0.47 -22.28
CA THR A 16 8.39 1.49 -22.13
C THR A 16 8.62 2.46 -20.96
N SER A 17 9.69 2.30 -20.18
CA SER A 17 9.97 3.18 -19.03
C SER A 17 10.23 4.63 -19.43
N GLY A 18 10.72 4.87 -20.65
CA GLY A 18 10.99 6.22 -21.15
C GLY A 18 12.26 6.86 -20.59
N VAL A 19 13.00 6.18 -19.70
CA VAL A 19 14.24 6.70 -19.13
C VAL A 19 15.47 6.34 -20.01
N ARG A 20 16.54 7.12 -19.86
CA ARG A 20 17.80 6.91 -20.59
C ARG A 20 18.63 5.81 -19.93
N ALA A 21 18.84 5.90 -18.62
CA ALA A 21 19.66 4.99 -17.84
C ALA A 21 18.80 3.84 -17.26
N LYS A 22 18.29 2.97 -18.10
CA LYS A 22 17.35 1.89 -17.73
C LYS A 22 17.99 0.90 -16.77
N GLY A 23 17.24 0.56 -15.69
CA GLY A 23 17.62 -0.45 -14.71
C GLY A 23 18.74 -0.02 -13.76
N THR A 24 18.93 1.28 -13.57
CA THR A 24 20.01 1.85 -12.75
C THR A 24 19.51 2.88 -11.76
N PHE A 25 20.35 3.28 -10.77
CA PHE A 25 20.07 4.38 -9.85
C PHE A 25 19.77 5.68 -10.58
N ALA A 26 20.48 5.96 -11.68
CA ALA A 26 20.21 7.11 -12.52
C ALA A 26 18.83 7.03 -13.17
N GLY A 27 18.39 5.82 -13.59
CA GLY A 27 17.05 5.59 -14.12
C GLY A 27 15.96 5.80 -13.06
N VAL A 28 16.18 5.34 -11.82
CA VAL A 28 15.26 5.63 -10.70
C VAL A 28 15.17 7.14 -10.47
N ARG A 29 16.29 7.84 -10.48
CA ARG A 29 16.33 9.31 -10.35
C ARG A 29 15.50 10.01 -11.43
N GLU A 30 15.53 9.54 -12.68
CA GLU A 30 14.71 10.09 -13.76
C GLU A 30 13.20 9.94 -13.50
N LYS A 31 12.79 8.99 -12.63
CA LYS A 31 11.40 8.74 -12.23
C LYS A 31 10.95 9.51 -10.97
N ILE A 32 11.81 10.28 -10.32
CA ILE A 32 11.42 11.09 -9.15
C ILE A 32 10.23 12.02 -9.44
N PRO A 33 10.16 12.74 -10.58
CA PRO A 33 8.99 13.56 -10.89
C PRO A 33 7.68 12.76 -10.95
N TYR A 34 7.73 11.53 -11.46
CA TYR A 34 6.59 10.62 -11.49
C TYR A 34 6.15 10.22 -10.08
N LEU A 35 7.07 9.74 -9.23
CA LEU A 35 6.78 9.36 -7.85
C LEU A 35 6.17 10.51 -7.06
N LYS A 36 6.71 11.72 -7.24
CA LYS A 36 6.18 12.94 -6.62
C LYS A 36 4.77 13.28 -7.12
N ALA A 37 4.52 13.18 -8.44
CA ALA A 37 3.22 13.44 -9.03
C ALA A 37 2.17 12.41 -8.59
N LEU A 38 2.57 11.15 -8.40
CA LEU A 38 1.72 10.11 -7.83
C LEU A 38 1.38 10.38 -6.36
N GLY A 39 2.21 11.16 -5.66
CA GLY A 39 2.01 11.54 -4.27
C GLY A 39 2.82 10.73 -3.27
N ILE A 40 3.81 9.95 -3.73
CA ILE A 40 4.73 9.16 -2.92
C ILE A 40 5.67 10.07 -2.13
N ASN A 41 5.93 9.74 -0.87
CA ASN A 41 6.91 10.42 -0.03
C ASN A 41 7.88 9.47 0.71
N GLN A 42 7.81 8.16 0.43
CA GLN A 42 8.80 7.17 0.84
C GLN A 42 9.01 6.17 -0.31
N LEU A 43 10.24 6.02 -0.77
CA LEU A 43 10.65 5.00 -1.73
C LEU A 43 11.40 3.89 -0.98
N GLU A 44 10.95 2.67 -1.14
CA GLU A 44 11.64 1.47 -0.64
C GLU A 44 12.26 0.73 -1.81
N LEU A 45 13.55 0.44 -1.73
CA LEU A 45 14.28 -0.29 -2.74
C LEU A 45 14.72 -1.65 -2.20
N MET A 46 14.37 -2.70 -2.94
CA MET A 46 14.94 -4.04 -2.76
C MET A 46 16.46 -3.98 -2.78
N PRO A 47 17.20 -5.04 -2.38
CA PRO A 47 18.64 -4.99 -2.15
C PRO A 47 19.44 -4.22 -3.19
N VAL A 48 20.17 -3.22 -2.70
CA VAL A 48 21.03 -2.33 -3.52
C VAL A 48 22.53 -2.55 -3.30
N TYR A 49 22.89 -3.43 -2.36
CA TYR A 49 24.27 -3.80 -2.08
C TYR A 49 24.83 -4.75 -3.14
N GLU A 50 26.16 -4.89 -3.22
CA GLU A 50 26.81 -5.77 -4.20
C GLU A 50 26.64 -7.24 -3.82
N PHE A 51 26.00 -8.00 -4.70
CA PHE A 51 25.78 -9.45 -4.58
C PHE A 51 26.13 -10.17 -5.90
N ALA A 52 26.42 -11.47 -5.82
CA ALA A 52 26.64 -12.30 -6.99
C ALA A 52 25.33 -12.55 -7.74
N GLU A 53 25.23 -12.08 -8.98
CA GLU A 53 24.06 -12.31 -9.85
C GLU A 53 24.04 -13.76 -10.36
N VAL A 54 25.21 -14.37 -10.52
CA VAL A 54 25.38 -15.77 -10.92
C VAL A 54 26.10 -16.48 -9.78
N GLU A 55 25.43 -17.42 -9.14
CA GLU A 55 26.07 -18.23 -8.12
C GLU A 55 27.08 -19.19 -8.77
N ALA A 56 28.29 -19.27 -8.20
CA ALA A 56 29.27 -20.25 -8.61
C ALA A 56 28.70 -21.67 -8.42
N TRP A 57 28.99 -22.56 -9.37
CA TRP A 57 28.59 -23.95 -9.29
C TRP A 57 29.03 -24.60 -7.95
N ASP A 58 28.07 -25.12 -7.19
CA ASP A 58 28.32 -25.89 -5.98
C ASP A 58 27.83 -27.32 -6.19
N GLU A 59 28.77 -28.28 -6.30
CA GLU A 59 28.48 -29.71 -6.47
C GLU A 59 27.64 -30.30 -5.34
N LYS A 60 27.61 -29.64 -4.17
CA LYS A 60 26.88 -30.10 -2.96
C LYS A 60 25.43 -29.65 -2.94
N ARG A 61 25.00 -28.78 -3.84
CA ARG A 61 23.59 -28.35 -3.93
C ARG A 61 22.75 -29.40 -4.66
N PRO A 62 21.58 -29.77 -4.11
CA PRO A 62 20.73 -30.79 -4.74
C PRO A 62 20.34 -30.38 -6.17
N ALA A 63 20.20 -31.37 -7.05
CA ALA A 63 19.86 -31.24 -8.47
C ALA A 63 18.54 -30.46 -8.76
N ILE A 64 17.78 -30.13 -7.73
CA ILE A 64 16.52 -29.39 -7.75
C ILE A 64 16.69 -27.95 -8.33
N ARG A 65 17.89 -27.37 -8.22
CA ARG A 65 18.21 -26.05 -8.82
C ARG A 65 18.79 -26.11 -10.25
N ARG A 66 18.78 -27.28 -10.86
CA ARG A 66 19.12 -27.42 -12.28
C ARG A 66 17.85 -27.22 -13.09
N GLY A 67 17.68 -26.03 -13.66
CA GLY A 67 16.77 -25.88 -14.78
C GLY A 67 17.11 -26.90 -15.88
N ARG A 68 16.17 -27.21 -16.77
CA ARG A 68 16.38 -28.13 -17.91
C ARG A 68 17.48 -27.69 -18.89
N SER A 69 17.98 -26.45 -18.74
CA SER A 69 19.19 -25.92 -19.40
C SER A 69 20.32 -25.85 -18.40
N ASP A 70 21.56 -26.14 -18.79
CA ASP A 70 22.79 -25.96 -18.01
C ASP A 70 23.07 -24.49 -17.62
N GLU A 71 22.12 -23.59 -17.75
CA GLU A 71 22.20 -22.19 -17.41
C GLU A 71 21.96 -22.04 -15.90
N SER A 72 22.90 -21.41 -15.21
CA SER A 72 22.76 -21.01 -13.82
C SER A 72 21.64 -19.99 -13.68
N LEU A 73 20.68 -20.21 -12.76
CA LEU A 73 19.64 -19.25 -12.47
C LEU A 73 20.26 -17.94 -11.97
N MET A 74 19.82 -16.82 -12.53
CA MET A 74 20.26 -15.49 -12.11
C MET A 74 19.66 -15.16 -10.73
N ASN A 75 20.47 -14.69 -9.80
CA ASN A 75 19.98 -14.09 -8.57
C ASN A 75 19.56 -12.64 -8.87
N TYR A 76 18.26 -12.42 -9.08
CA TYR A 76 17.73 -11.11 -9.43
C TYR A 76 17.41 -10.25 -8.20
N TRP A 77 16.92 -10.85 -7.09
CA TRP A 77 16.54 -10.10 -5.89
C TRP A 77 17.69 -9.72 -4.98
N GLY A 78 18.76 -10.50 -4.95
CA GLY A 78 19.93 -10.23 -4.11
C GLY A 78 19.81 -10.73 -2.67
N TYR A 79 18.89 -11.66 -2.36
CA TYR A 79 18.76 -12.25 -1.02
C TYR A 79 19.78 -13.38 -0.81
N THR A 80 21.05 -12.97 -0.66
CA THR A 80 22.17 -13.87 -0.42
C THR A 80 23.23 -13.18 0.42
N ASP A 81 24.21 -13.91 0.92
CA ASP A 81 25.39 -13.33 1.57
C ASP A 81 26.15 -12.45 0.57
N SER A 82 26.50 -11.24 0.99
CA SER A 82 26.81 -10.14 0.06
C SER A 82 27.84 -9.17 0.62
N TYR A 83 28.26 -8.22 -0.21
CA TYR A 83 29.16 -7.12 0.17
C TYR A 83 28.34 -5.88 0.57
N TYR A 84 27.76 -5.91 1.76
CA TYR A 84 26.74 -4.96 2.25
C TYR A 84 27.18 -3.49 2.30
N PHE A 85 28.48 -3.20 2.32
CA PHE A 85 29.03 -1.83 2.36
C PHE A 85 29.17 -1.21 0.96
N ALA A 86 29.03 -1.99 -0.10
CA ALA A 86 29.23 -1.53 -1.47
C ALA A 86 27.91 -1.52 -2.23
N PRO A 87 27.51 -0.41 -2.88
CA PRO A 87 26.37 -0.39 -3.79
C PRO A 87 26.62 -1.28 -4.99
N LYS A 88 25.57 -1.90 -5.50
CA LYS A 88 25.63 -2.82 -6.63
C LYS A 88 26.13 -2.15 -7.90
N ALA A 89 27.26 -2.63 -8.41
CA ALA A 89 27.91 -2.06 -9.58
C ALA A 89 27.03 -2.12 -10.85
N SER A 90 26.28 -3.22 -11.05
CA SER A 90 25.38 -3.37 -12.19
C SER A 90 24.13 -2.47 -12.15
N TYR A 91 23.86 -1.79 -11.02
CA TYR A 91 22.81 -0.79 -10.90
C TYR A 91 23.29 0.64 -11.15
N ALA A 92 24.56 0.82 -11.52
CA ALA A 92 25.08 2.11 -11.93
C ALA A 92 25.13 2.24 -13.47
N ALA A 93 24.79 3.42 -13.97
CA ALA A 93 24.95 3.79 -15.37
C ALA A 93 26.39 4.24 -15.69
N SER A 94 27.15 4.60 -14.65
CA SER A 94 28.57 4.99 -14.71
C SER A 94 29.45 3.97 -14.01
N ASN A 95 30.76 4.22 -13.97
CA ASN A 95 31.73 3.40 -13.23
C ASN A 95 31.79 3.75 -11.73
N ASP A 96 30.88 4.58 -11.22
CA ASP A 96 30.87 5.05 -9.83
C ASP A 96 29.49 4.83 -9.18
N PRO A 97 29.19 3.60 -8.75
CA PRO A 97 27.91 3.28 -8.11
C PRO A 97 27.68 4.03 -6.79
N VAL A 98 28.77 4.34 -6.04
CA VAL A 98 28.72 5.10 -4.80
C VAL A 98 28.16 6.50 -5.06
N ARG A 99 28.73 7.19 -6.03
CA ARG A 99 28.28 8.55 -6.40
C ARG A 99 26.85 8.54 -6.95
N GLU A 100 26.46 7.53 -7.72
CA GLU A 100 25.10 7.45 -8.27
C GLU A 100 24.07 7.23 -7.16
N LEU A 101 24.30 6.32 -6.21
CA LEU A 101 23.41 6.09 -5.07
C LEU A 101 23.31 7.35 -4.20
N LYS A 102 24.44 7.99 -3.83
CA LYS A 102 24.41 9.27 -3.10
C LYS A 102 23.65 10.37 -3.84
N THR A 103 23.78 10.41 -5.16
CA THR A 103 23.05 11.37 -5.98
C THR A 103 21.56 11.08 -5.98
N LEU A 104 21.15 9.80 -6.06
CA LEU A 104 19.76 9.39 -5.95
C LEU A 104 19.15 9.84 -4.63
N VAL A 105 19.80 9.52 -3.49
CA VAL A 105 19.35 9.93 -2.13
C VAL A 105 19.14 11.45 -2.08
N LYS A 106 20.17 12.21 -2.49
CA LYS A 106 20.11 13.69 -2.50
C LYS A 106 18.93 14.22 -3.31
N GLU A 107 18.68 13.67 -4.49
CA GLU A 107 17.57 14.14 -5.34
C GLU A 107 16.19 13.69 -4.81
N LEU A 108 16.09 12.51 -4.16
CA LEU A 108 14.89 12.09 -3.44
C LEU A 108 14.56 13.08 -2.31
N HIS A 109 15.53 13.39 -1.44
CA HIS A 109 15.36 14.34 -0.33
C HIS A 109 14.95 15.73 -0.81
N LYS A 110 15.54 16.26 -1.87
CA LYS A 110 15.13 17.54 -2.47
C LYS A 110 13.67 17.57 -2.92
N ASN A 111 13.11 16.41 -3.22
CA ASN A 111 11.73 16.24 -3.63
C ASN A 111 10.79 15.81 -2.50
N GLY A 112 11.28 15.74 -1.26
CA GLY A 112 10.52 15.33 -0.08
C GLY A 112 10.17 13.85 -0.08
N ILE A 113 11.04 13.00 -0.66
CA ILE A 113 10.89 11.54 -0.70
C ILE A 113 12.01 10.94 0.12
N GLU A 114 11.68 10.17 1.14
CA GLU A 114 12.60 9.39 1.95
C GLU A 114 13.03 8.12 1.22
N LEU A 115 14.24 7.62 1.53
CA LEU A 115 14.74 6.36 1.00
C LEU A 115 14.89 5.31 2.09
N VAL A 116 14.20 4.19 1.92
CA VAL A 116 14.35 2.97 2.70
C VAL A 116 15.04 1.92 1.86
N LEU A 117 15.99 1.19 2.44
CA LEU A 117 16.68 0.09 1.76
C LEU A 117 16.37 -1.24 2.43
N GLU A 118 16.06 -2.24 1.60
CA GLU A 118 15.81 -3.59 2.07
C GLU A 118 17.11 -4.40 2.19
N PHE A 119 17.25 -5.14 3.30
CA PHE A 119 18.42 -5.96 3.61
C PHE A 119 18.05 -7.38 3.97
N TYR A 120 18.71 -8.31 3.32
CA TYR A 120 18.77 -9.70 3.75
C TYR A 120 20.12 -9.97 4.40
N PHE A 121 20.13 -10.23 5.70
CA PHE A 121 21.31 -10.67 6.43
C PHE A 121 21.22 -12.18 6.68
N PRO A 122 22.28 -12.96 6.41
CA PRO A 122 22.27 -14.39 6.71
C PRO A 122 22.28 -14.63 8.22
N LYS A 123 21.61 -15.68 8.68
CA LYS A 123 21.46 -16.04 10.10
C LYS A 123 22.77 -16.10 10.89
N ALA A 124 23.87 -16.44 10.24
CA ALA A 124 25.17 -16.54 10.88
C ALA A 124 25.93 -15.21 11.02
N MET A 125 25.37 -14.10 10.54
CA MET A 125 26.04 -12.81 10.60
C MET A 125 26.09 -12.27 12.04
N GLN A 126 27.27 -11.78 12.44
CA GLN A 126 27.46 -11.19 13.78
C GLN A 126 26.66 -9.89 13.90
N THR A 127 25.99 -9.68 15.02
CA THR A 127 25.25 -8.45 15.34
C THR A 127 26.05 -7.18 15.12
N ALA A 128 27.32 -7.16 15.55
CA ALA A 128 28.20 -6.01 15.36
C ALA A 128 28.37 -5.64 13.87
N ARG A 129 28.51 -6.64 12.98
CA ARG A 129 28.62 -6.39 11.54
C ARG A 129 27.34 -5.85 10.92
N VAL A 130 26.18 -6.31 11.37
CA VAL A 130 24.87 -5.76 10.96
C VAL A 130 24.77 -4.29 11.38
N LEU A 131 25.07 -3.99 12.65
CA LEU A 131 25.05 -2.61 13.17
C LEU A 131 26.02 -1.71 12.41
N ASP A 132 27.26 -2.14 12.19
CA ASP A 132 28.26 -1.36 11.48
C ASP A 132 27.85 -1.08 10.02
N CYS A 133 27.23 -2.05 9.35
CA CYS A 133 26.70 -1.87 8.00
C CYS A 133 25.62 -0.78 7.97
N ILE A 134 24.62 -0.87 8.83
CA ILE A 134 23.50 0.08 8.83
C ILE A 134 23.97 1.47 9.28
N ARG A 135 24.83 1.57 10.31
CA ARG A 135 25.46 2.84 10.71
C ARG A 135 26.22 3.49 9.56
N TYR A 136 27.02 2.70 8.83
CA TYR A 136 27.77 3.19 7.66
C TYR A 136 26.82 3.77 6.59
N LEU A 137 25.74 3.07 6.27
CA LEU A 137 24.80 3.54 5.25
C LEU A 137 24.06 4.81 5.67
N VAL A 138 23.66 4.90 6.93
CA VAL A 138 23.02 6.11 7.47
C VAL A 138 24.00 7.31 7.45
N LEU A 139 25.25 7.11 7.89
CA LEU A 139 26.23 8.18 7.96
C LEU A 139 26.78 8.60 6.60
N GLU A 140 26.98 7.64 5.70
CA GLU A 140 27.66 7.88 4.42
C GLU A 140 26.68 8.19 3.28
N TYR A 141 25.51 7.56 3.28
CA TYR A 141 24.51 7.74 2.21
C TYR A 141 23.27 8.53 2.65
N HIS A 142 23.10 8.75 3.97
CA HIS A 142 21.95 9.47 4.54
C HIS A 142 20.61 8.81 4.18
N ILE A 143 20.56 7.48 4.23
CA ILE A 143 19.29 6.76 4.07
C ILE A 143 18.38 7.02 5.27
N ASP A 144 17.06 7.02 5.04
CA ASP A 144 16.07 7.35 6.08
C ASP A 144 15.56 6.11 6.83
N GLY A 145 15.76 4.93 6.28
CA GLY A 145 15.34 3.70 6.92
C GLY A 145 15.92 2.44 6.30
N VAL A 146 15.70 1.34 7.02
CA VAL A 146 16.03 -0.01 6.58
C VAL A 146 14.83 -0.93 6.80
N HIS A 147 14.62 -1.85 5.85
CA HIS A 147 13.70 -2.97 5.99
C HIS A 147 14.52 -4.25 6.11
N VAL A 148 14.32 -5.01 7.17
CA VAL A 148 15.12 -6.19 7.52
C VAL A 148 14.25 -7.37 7.91
N ASN A 149 14.66 -8.57 7.54
CA ASN A 149 14.00 -9.80 7.96
C ASN A 149 14.28 -10.10 9.44
N ARG A 150 13.25 -10.20 10.26
CA ARG A 150 13.35 -10.42 11.71
C ARG A 150 14.06 -11.71 12.08
N ASP A 151 13.82 -12.79 11.36
CA ASP A 151 14.32 -14.12 11.73
C ASP A 151 15.85 -14.22 11.71
N HIS A 152 16.49 -13.36 10.90
CA HIS A 152 17.92 -13.37 10.68
C HIS A 152 18.63 -12.11 11.16
N THR A 153 17.90 -11.08 11.57
CA THR A 153 18.45 -9.76 11.94
C THR A 153 18.20 -9.47 13.41
N PRO A 154 19.17 -8.94 14.15
CA PRO A 154 19.01 -8.56 15.55
C PRO A 154 18.22 -7.23 15.66
N VAL A 155 16.91 -7.25 15.36
CA VAL A 155 16.06 -6.04 15.25
C VAL A 155 16.00 -5.26 16.57
N GLU A 156 16.04 -5.94 17.72
CA GLU A 156 16.07 -5.30 19.05
C GLU A 156 17.35 -4.49 19.24
N ALA A 157 18.50 -5.03 18.80
CA ALA A 157 19.78 -4.30 18.87
C ALA A 157 19.79 -3.07 17.95
N LEU A 158 19.18 -3.19 16.76
CA LEU A 158 19.01 -2.04 15.85
C LEU A 158 18.10 -0.98 16.47
N ALA A 159 17.00 -1.37 17.06
CA ALA A 159 16.02 -0.46 17.67
C ALA A 159 16.60 0.29 18.89
N GLN A 160 17.54 -0.32 19.61
CA GLN A 160 18.21 0.27 20.77
C GLN A 160 19.47 1.07 20.40
N GLU A 161 19.90 1.06 19.13
CA GLU A 161 21.12 1.76 18.68
C GLU A 161 20.91 3.28 18.67
N PRO A 162 21.64 4.06 19.48
CA PRO A 162 21.40 5.51 19.60
C PRO A 162 21.58 6.28 18.29
N LEU A 163 22.51 5.86 17.43
CA LEU A 163 22.74 6.50 16.13
C LEU A 163 21.54 6.32 15.19
N LEU A 164 20.77 5.25 15.37
CA LEU A 164 19.61 4.92 14.56
C LEU A 164 18.29 5.45 15.14
N SER A 165 18.30 6.25 16.20
CA SER A 165 17.10 6.75 16.89
C SER A 165 16.13 7.51 15.96
N HIS A 166 16.64 8.10 14.88
CA HIS A 166 15.83 8.79 13.85
C HIS A 166 15.79 8.03 12.51
N THR A 167 16.38 6.82 12.45
CA THR A 167 16.33 5.97 11.27
C THR A 167 15.16 5.00 11.39
N LYS A 168 14.33 4.90 10.37
CA LYS A 168 13.21 3.94 10.35
C LYS A 168 13.74 2.52 10.28
N ILE A 169 13.25 1.67 11.18
CA ILE A 169 13.58 0.25 11.20
C ILE A 169 12.27 -0.49 10.93
N MET A 170 12.20 -1.16 9.79
CA MET A 170 11.04 -1.89 9.33
C MET A 170 11.32 -3.39 9.39
N SER A 171 10.37 -4.17 9.90
CA SER A 171 10.45 -5.62 10.03
C SER A 171 9.07 -6.21 10.22
N GLU A 172 8.91 -7.54 10.10
CA GLU A 172 7.65 -8.25 10.30
C GLU A 172 7.19 -8.26 11.77
N GLY A 173 8.01 -7.75 12.70
CA GLY A 173 7.65 -7.59 14.12
C GLY A 173 8.84 -7.26 15.01
N PHE A 174 8.55 -6.92 16.27
CA PHE A 174 9.54 -6.50 17.26
C PHE A 174 9.26 -7.11 18.63
N GLY A 175 10.32 -7.37 19.41
CA GLY A 175 10.26 -7.65 20.86
C GLY A 175 10.08 -6.34 21.65
N LEU A 176 8.88 -5.74 21.60
CA LEU A 176 8.64 -4.40 22.13
C LEU A 176 8.87 -4.27 23.64
N GLU A 177 8.61 -5.34 24.40
CA GLU A 177 8.88 -5.35 25.85
C GLU A 177 10.38 -5.27 26.14
N GLU A 178 11.21 -5.94 25.34
CA GLU A 178 12.67 -5.91 25.43
C GLU A 178 13.24 -4.56 24.99
N ILE A 179 12.67 -3.97 23.92
CA ILE A 179 13.11 -2.68 23.38
C ILE A 179 12.83 -1.55 24.36
N TYR A 180 11.61 -1.49 24.88
CA TYR A 180 11.18 -0.37 25.73
C TYR A 180 11.43 -0.62 27.23
N ASP A 181 11.63 -1.87 27.66
CA ASP A 181 11.97 -2.25 29.07
C ASP A 181 11.12 -1.49 30.10
N GLY A 182 9.79 -1.48 29.91
CA GLY A 182 8.85 -0.76 30.77
C GLY A 182 8.94 0.78 30.74
N ARG A 183 9.74 1.36 29.85
CA ARG A 183 9.89 2.81 29.67
C ARG A 183 8.73 3.39 28.85
N THR A 184 8.56 4.70 28.98
CA THR A 184 7.64 5.46 28.12
C THR A 184 8.10 5.37 26.67
N VAL A 185 7.16 5.14 25.75
CA VAL A 185 7.41 5.16 24.30
C VAL A 185 7.94 6.54 23.92
N PRO A 186 9.05 6.64 23.16
CA PRO A 186 9.54 7.90 22.64
C PRO A 186 8.50 8.62 21.80
N GLY A 187 8.49 9.95 21.83
CA GLY A 187 7.59 10.74 20.97
C GLY A 187 7.85 10.57 19.47
N PHE A 188 9.08 10.19 19.11
CA PHE A 188 9.43 9.82 17.75
C PHE A 188 9.40 8.30 17.59
N ARG A 189 8.49 7.80 16.74
CA ARG A 189 8.35 6.37 16.43
C ARG A 189 9.16 6.05 15.17
N ASN A 190 10.28 5.37 15.33
CA ASN A 190 11.13 4.93 14.22
C ASN A 190 10.97 3.45 13.86
N LEU A 191 10.18 2.69 14.62
CA LEU A 191 9.89 1.28 14.33
C LEU A 191 8.63 1.16 13.48
N ALA A 192 8.62 0.26 12.48
CA ALA A 192 7.48 -0.01 11.66
C ALA A 192 7.33 -1.51 11.37
N GLU A 193 6.15 -2.08 11.70
CA GLU A 193 5.81 -3.46 11.43
C GLU A 193 5.26 -3.61 10.00
N TYR A 194 5.85 -4.47 9.19
CA TYR A 194 5.23 -4.95 7.95
C TYR A 194 4.06 -5.88 8.28
N ASN A 195 2.87 -5.55 7.79
CA ASN A 195 1.62 -6.17 8.23
C ASN A 195 1.16 -7.24 7.24
N ASP A 196 1.83 -8.42 7.23
CA ASP A 196 1.44 -9.57 6.41
C ASP A 196 -0.01 -9.97 6.61
N GLY A 197 -0.48 -9.87 7.86
CA GLY A 197 -1.87 -10.15 8.17
C GLY A 197 -2.86 -9.20 7.51
N PHE A 198 -2.48 -7.96 7.21
CA PHE A 198 -3.33 -7.04 6.42
C PHE A 198 -3.51 -7.62 5.02
N MET A 199 -2.42 -7.97 4.33
CA MET A 199 -2.49 -8.57 2.99
C MET A 199 -3.37 -9.82 2.99
N MET A 200 -3.16 -10.75 3.93
CA MET A 200 -3.91 -12.00 4.01
C MET A 200 -5.40 -11.78 4.27
N ASP A 201 -5.74 -11.02 5.30
CA ASP A 201 -7.13 -10.84 5.75
C ASP A 201 -7.93 -9.96 4.78
N ILE A 202 -7.32 -8.89 4.24
CA ILE A 202 -7.97 -7.99 3.28
C ILE A 202 -8.22 -8.71 1.95
N ARG A 203 -7.26 -9.49 1.43
CA ARG A 203 -7.46 -10.29 0.21
C ARG A 203 -8.58 -11.32 0.39
N ARG A 204 -8.67 -11.99 1.55
CA ARG A 204 -9.74 -12.93 1.87
C ARG A 204 -11.10 -12.25 1.96
N PHE A 205 -11.18 -11.08 2.60
CA PHE A 205 -12.40 -10.29 2.63
C PHE A 205 -12.80 -9.80 1.23
N LEU A 206 -11.85 -9.27 0.45
CA LEU A 206 -12.04 -8.83 -0.93
C LEU A 206 -12.60 -9.95 -1.82
N LYS A 207 -12.09 -11.17 -1.67
CA LYS A 207 -12.60 -12.36 -2.34
C LYS A 207 -14.02 -12.73 -1.88
N GLY A 208 -14.40 -12.38 -0.66
CA GLY A 208 -15.68 -12.69 -0.02
C GLY A 208 -15.68 -14.02 0.71
N ASP A 209 -14.57 -14.40 1.32
CA ASP A 209 -14.49 -15.54 2.23
C ASP A 209 -15.39 -15.34 3.44
N GLU A 210 -15.84 -16.42 4.05
CA GLU A 210 -16.67 -16.39 5.25
C GLU A 210 -15.89 -15.97 6.48
N GLY A 211 -16.57 -15.33 7.45
CA GLY A 211 -16.01 -14.99 8.75
C GLY A 211 -14.92 -13.91 8.73
N MET A 212 -14.77 -13.17 7.63
CA MET A 212 -13.64 -12.22 7.50
C MET A 212 -13.91 -10.83 8.06
N ILE A 213 -15.15 -10.46 8.39
CA ILE A 213 -15.47 -9.11 8.88
C ILE A 213 -14.70 -8.75 10.16
N PRO A 214 -14.63 -9.60 11.22
CA PRO A 214 -13.87 -9.24 12.41
C PRO A 214 -12.39 -9.01 12.15
N ALA A 215 -11.75 -9.85 11.31
CA ALA A 215 -10.36 -9.67 10.92
C ALA A 215 -10.18 -8.39 10.08
N PHE A 216 -11.05 -8.14 9.10
CA PHE A 216 -11.04 -6.95 8.26
C PHE A 216 -11.08 -5.66 9.10
N ILE A 217 -12.08 -5.49 9.97
CA ILE A 217 -12.22 -4.27 10.79
C ILE A 217 -11.08 -4.07 11.78
N TRP A 218 -10.48 -5.17 12.26
CA TRP A 218 -9.32 -5.08 13.12
C TRP A 218 -8.09 -4.59 12.35
N ARG A 219 -7.87 -5.09 11.11
CA ARG A 219 -6.76 -4.66 10.25
C ARG A 219 -6.90 -3.21 9.80
N GLU A 220 -8.10 -2.81 9.39
CA GLU A 220 -8.39 -1.43 8.97
C GLU A 220 -8.08 -0.39 10.06
N ARG A 221 -8.31 -0.75 11.31
CA ARG A 221 -8.15 0.11 12.48
C ARG A 221 -6.76 0.08 13.09
N LYS A 222 -5.96 -0.97 12.84
CA LYS A 222 -4.67 -1.21 13.51
C LYS A 222 -3.72 -0.03 13.34
N ASN A 223 -3.41 0.65 14.44
CA ASN A 223 -2.44 1.74 14.52
C ASN A 223 -1.86 1.86 15.94
N PRO A 224 -1.03 0.88 16.38
CA PRO A 224 -0.55 0.79 17.74
C PRO A 224 0.36 1.97 18.12
N GLU A 225 0.42 2.27 19.42
CA GLU A 225 1.17 3.40 19.98
C GLU A 225 2.69 3.27 19.80
N ARG A 226 3.22 2.03 19.90
CA ARG A 226 4.66 1.79 20.03
C ARG A 226 5.42 1.68 18.71
N HIS A 227 4.73 1.46 17.59
CA HIS A 227 5.32 1.34 16.25
C HIS A 227 4.32 1.71 15.17
N ALA A 228 4.80 2.08 14.00
CA ALA A 228 3.96 2.25 12.83
C ALA A 228 3.60 0.89 12.21
N VAL A 229 2.56 0.87 11.38
CA VAL A 229 2.13 -0.33 10.65
C VAL A 229 2.18 -0.05 9.15
N MET A 230 2.93 -0.86 8.41
CA MET A 230 3.07 -0.78 6.95
C MET A 230 2.06 -1.75 6.33
N ASN A 231 0.94 -1.23 5.82
CA ASN A 231 -0.10 -2.00 5.18
C ASN A 231 0.18 -2.17 3.70
N TYR A 232 0.15 -3.39 3.18
CA TYR A 232 0.33 -3.69 1.77
C TYR A 232 -0.63 -4.79 1.31
N LEU A 233 -0.89 -4.85 0.01
CA LEU A 233 -1.71 -5.89 -0.60
C LEU A 233 -0.94 -6.71 -1.64
N ALA A 234 0.19 -6.21 -2.12
CA ALA A 234 1.10 -6.90 -3.03
C ALA A 234 2.55 -6.60 -2.66
N GLY A 235 3.46 -7.48 -2.99
CA GLY A 235 4.89 -7.35 -2.75
C GLY A 235 5.69 -8.26 -3.68
N HIS A 236 7.01 -8.18 -3.60
CA HIS A 236 7.90 -9.00 -4.44
C HIS A 236 7.74 -10.52 -4.17
N ASN A 237 7.45 -10.90 -2.92
CA ASN A 237 7.23 -12.29 -2.51
C ASN A 237 5.72 -12.58 -2.47
N GLY A 238 5.12 -12.79 -3.62
CA GLY A 238 3.69 -13.03 -3.75
C GLY A 238 3.14 -12.51 -5.08
N PHE A 239 1.83 -12.56 -5.25
CA PHE A 239 1.16 -12.02 -6.42
C PHE A 239 1.19 -10.48 -6.43
N THR A 240 1.35 -9.89 -7.61
CA THR A 240 0.97 -8.50 -7.87
C THR A 240 -0.52 -8.32 -7.60
N LEU A 241 -0.98 -7.08 -7.48
CA LEU A 241 -2.40 -6.83 -7.26
C LEU A 241 -3.26 -7.31 -8.44
N MET A 242 -2.74 -7.20 -9.68
CA MET A 242 -3.39 -7.74 -10.88
C MET A 242 -3.45 -9.26 -10.85
N ASP A 243 -2.37 -9.94 -10.46
CA ASP A 243 -2.35 -11.40 -10.37
C ASP A 243 -3.27 -11.91 -9.25
N ALA A 244 -3.38 -11.17 -8.14
CA ALA A 244 -4.30 -11.52 -7.06
C ALA A 244 -5.79 -11.51 -7.45
N VAL A 245 -6.17 -10.82 -8.54
CA VAL A 245 -7.53 -10.83 -9.10
C VAL A 245 -7.64 -11.63 -10.41
N SER A 246 -6.56 -12.31 -10.81
CA SER A 246 -6.48 -12.99 -12.11
C SER A 246 -6.08 -14.46 -12.02
N TYR A 247 -5.53 -14.91 -10.88
CA TYR A 247 -5.03 -16.26 -10.70
C TYR A 247 -5.47 -16.83 -9.36
N ASP A 248 -5.92 -18.08 -9.36
CA ASP A 248 -6.15 -18.86 -8.14
C ASP A 248 -4.89 -19.62 -7.74
N GLU A 249 -4.11 -20.08 -8.71
CA GLU A 249 -2.91 -20.88 -8.52
C GLU A 249 -1.65 -20.13 -8.99
N LYS A 250 -0.50 -20.48 -8.41
CA LYS A 250 0.79 -19.93 -8.85
C LYS A 250 1.25 -20.60 -10.15
N HIS A 251 1.97 -19.85 -10.98
CA HIS A 251 2.54 -20.25 -12.26
C HIS A 251 4.03 -19.90 -12.32
N ASN A 252 4.84 -20.63 -11.53
CA ASN A 252 6.28 -20.39 -11.39
C ASN A 252 7.13 -21.28 -12.32
N GLU A 253 6.54 -21.91 -13.34
CA GLU A 253 7.25 -22.84 -14.25
C GLU A 253 8.47 -22.20 -14.93
N ALA A 254 8.41 -20.87 -15.18
CA ALA A 254 9.50 -20.12 -15.75
C ALA A 254 10.76 -20.10 -14.88
N ASN A 255 10.61 -20.36 -13.57
CA ASN A 255 11.73 -20.40 -12.62
C ASN A 255 12.53 -21.72 -12.69
N GLY A 256 12.02 -22.74 -13.42
CA GLY A 256 12.72 -24.01 -13.62
C GLY A 256 12.73 -24.95 -12.39
N GLU A 257 11.88 -24.70 -11.39
CA GLU A 257 11.76 -25.47 -10.16
C GLU A 257 10.48 -26.35 -10.12
N ASP A 258 9.90 -26.66 -11.28
CA ASP A 258 8.67 -27.45 -11.43
C ASP A 258 7.49 -26.89 -10.62
N ASN A 259 7.37 -25.55 -10.54
CA ASN A 259 6.33 -24.83 -9.80
C ASN A 259 6.27 -25.15 -8.29
N ARG A 260 7.40 -25.58 -7.68
CA ARG A 260 7.49 -25.93 -6.25
C ARG A 260 7.94 -24.75 -5.37
N ASP A 261 8.54 -23.75 -5.96
CA ASP A 261 8.98 -22.53 -5.31
C ASP A 261 7.83 -21.54 -5.06
N GLY A 262 8.07 -20.54 -4.22
CA GLY A 262 7.05 -19.59 -3.81
C GLY A 262 5.98 -20.17 -2.90
N THR A 263 5.01 -19.34 -2.49
CA THR A 263 3.91 -19.76 -1.62
C THR A 263 2.75 -20.37 -2.39
N ASP A 264 2.09 -21.38 -1.82
CA ASP A 264 0.82 -21.92 -2.32
C ASP A 264 -0.40 -21.10 -1.85
N TYR A 265 -0.21 -20.20 -0.88
CA TYR A 265 -1.27 -19.42 -0.23
C TYR A 265 -1.22 -17.97 -0.71
N ASN A 266 -1.88 -17.67 -1.84
CA ASN A 266 -1.91 -16.31 -2.40
C ASN A 266 -3.14 -15.49 -1.96
N TYR A 267 -4.15 -16.13 -1.36
CA TYR A 267 -5.41 -15.50 -0.95
C TYR A 267 -6.07 -14.73 -2.08
N SER A 268 -5.92 -15.24 -3.30
CA SER A 268 -6.33 -14.64 -4.56
C SER A 268 -7.65 -15.19 -5.07
N TRP A 269 -8.19 -14.57 -6.11
CA TRP A 269 -9.35 -15.03 -6.84
C TRP A 269 -9.24 -14.64 -8.31
N ASN A 270 -9.32 -15.61 -9.22
CA ASN A 270 -9.21 -15.41 -10.68
C ASN A 270 -10.40 -14.66 -11.30
N CYS A 271 -11.43 -14.31 -10.51
CA CYS A 271 -12.67 -13.67 -10.98
C CYS A 271 -13.40 -14.50 -12.06
N GLY A 272 -13.29 -15.83 -11.99
CA GLY A 272 -13.99 -16.78 -12.85
C GLY A 272 -13.24 -17.19 -14.12
N GLU A 273 -11.98 -16.78 -14.29
CA GLU A 273 -11.12 -17.23 -15.39
C GLU A 273 -9.64 -17.12 -15.00
N GLU A 274 -8.92 -18.22 -15.08
CA GLU A 274 -7.50 -18.27 -14.74
C GLU A 274 -6.65 -17.55 -15.78
N GLY A 275 -5.80 -16.61 -15.35
CA GLY A 275 -4.89 -15.89 -16.21
C GLY A 275 -5.54 -14.80 -17.08
N PRO A 276 -4.90 -14.42 -18.20
CA PRO A 276 -5.38 -13.35 -19.08
C PRO A 276 -6.75 -13.65 -19.67
N SER A 277 -7.67 -12.66 -19.62
CA SER A 277 -9.02 -12.78 -20.16
C SER A 277 -9.30 -11.74 -21.25
N ARG A 278 -10.23 -12.08 -22.15
CA ARG A 278 -10.83 -11.17 -23.12
C ARG A 278 -12.35 -10.99 -22.89
N LYS A 279 -12.89 -11.68 -21.90
CA LYS A 279 -14.32 -11.61 -21.56
C LYS A 279 -14.62 -10.30 -20.84
N LYS A 280 -15.50 -9.49 -21.39
CA LYS A 280 -15.87 -8.18 -20.84
C LYS A 280 -16.27 -8.27 -19.38
N LYS A 281 -17.15 -9.21 -18.99
CA LYS A 281 -17.60 -9.40 -17.61
C LYS A 281 -16.45 -9.70 -16.64
N THR A 282 -15.50 -10.56 -17.04
CA THR A 282 -14.33 -10.89 -16.22
C THR A 282 -13.43 -9.67 -16.03
N LEU A 283 -13.20 -8.89 -17.10
CA LEU A 283 -12.39 -7.67 -17.04
C LEU A 283 -13.03 -6.59 -16.17
N GLU A 284 -14.35 -6.38 -16.30
CA GLU A 284 -15.13 -5.43 -15.47
C GLU A 284 -15.07 -5.83 -13.98
N LEU A 285 -15.19 -7.12 -13.66
CA LEU A 285 -15.10 -7.63 -12.30
C LEU A 285 -13.67 -7.45 -11.73
N ARG A 286 -12.64 -7.82 -12.48
CA ARG A 286 -11.23 -7.59 -12.10
C ARG A 286 -10.94 -6.11 -11.87
N SER A 287 -11.41 -5.25 -12.76
CA SER A 287 -11.28 -3.80 -12.66
C SER A 287 -11.92 -3.27 -11.37
N ARG A 288 -13.11 -3.75 -11.02
CA ARG A 288 -13.80 -3.40 -9.77
C ARG A 288 -13.04 -3.91 -8.54
N GLN A 289 -12.57 -5.15 -8.57
CA GLN A 289 -11.78 -5.73 -7.46
C GLN A 289 -10.46 -5.01 -7.24
N LEU A 290 -9.78 -4.54 -8.30
CA LEU A 290 -8.59 -3.69 -8.18
C LEU A 290 -8.93 -2.36 -7.50
N ARG A 291 -10.02 -1.69 -7.91
CA ARG A 291 -10.47 -0.46 -7.25
C ARG A 291 -10.82 -0.69 -5.79
N ASN A 292 -11.54 -1.77 -5.47
CA ASN A 292 -11.84 -2.16 -4.08
C ASN A 292 -10.58 -2.36 -3.25
N ALA A 293 -9.61 -3.11 -3.77
CA ALA A 293 -8.34 -3.36 -3.10
C ALA A 293 -7.57 -2.06 -2.80
N LEU A 294 -7.49 -1.17 -3.80
CA LEU A 294 -6.83 0.12 -3.63
C LEU A 294 -7.56 1.01 -2.61
N VAL A 295 -8.90 1.02 -2.60
CA VAL A 295 -9.68 1.75 -1.58
C VAL A 295 -9.40 1.19 -0.18
N MET A 296 -9.42 -0.15 0.01
CA MET A 296 -9.10 -0.77 1.29
C MET A 296 -7.66 -0.44 1.74
N LEU A 297 -6.69 -0.39 0.82
CA LEU A 297 -5.31 -0.04 1.13
C LEU A 297 -5.17 1.42 1.60
N TYR A 298 -5.83 2.34 0.89
CA TYR A 298 -5.65 3.77 1.14
C TYR A 298 -6.58 4.35 2.21
N LEU A 299 -7.67 3.69 2.60
CA LEU A 299 -8.54 4.14 3.69
C LEU A 299 -8.21 3.50 5.05
N GLY A 300 -7.40 2.45 5.10
CA GLY A 300 -6.92 1.86 6.36
C GLY A 300 -6.00 2.80 7.15
N GLN A 301 -6.02 2.74 8.49
CA GLN A 301 -5.29 3.67 9.38
C GLN A 301 -3.76 3.59 9.28
N GLY A 302 -3.19 2.43 8.95
CA GLY A 302 -1.74 2.26 8.81
C GLY A 302 -1.15 3.00 7.60
N VAL A 303 0.15 2.87 7.41
CA VAL A 303 0.88 3.44 6.27
C VAL A 303 0.68 2.55 5.03
N PRO A 304 0.07 3.03 3.95
CA PRO A 304 -0.08 2.25 2.73
C PRO A 304 1.25 2.12 1.98
N VAL A 305 1.57 0.89 1.56
CA VAL A 305 2.70 0.56 0.69
C VAL A 305 2.15 0.08 -0.65
N LEU A 306 2.45 0.81 -1.70
CA LEU A 306 2.14 0.40 -3.07
C LEU A 306 3.31 -0.40 -3.65
N TYR A 307 3.06 -1.60 -4.14
CA TYR A 307 4.05 -2.35 -4.89
C TYR A 307 4.16 -1.81 -6.31
N GLY A 308 5.40 -1.52 -6.74
CA GLY A 308 5.65 -0.84 -8.01
C GLY A 308 5.09 -1.57 -9.21
N GLY A 309 4.26 -0.87 -9.98
CA GLY A 309 3.56 -1.39 -11.16
C GLY A 309 2.10 -1.75 -10.92
N ASP A 310 1.64 -1.86 -9.66
CA ASP A 310 0.22 -2.12 -9.38
C ASP A 310 -0.68 -0.98 -9.90
N GLU A 311 -0.17 0.25 -9.89
CA GLU A 311 -0.83 1.43 -10.47
C GLU A 311 -0.92 1.38 -12.00
N HIS A 312 -0.24 0.46 -12.64
CA HIS A 312 -0.32 0.19 -14.07
C HIS A 312 -1.04 -1.13 -14.40
N GLY A 313 -1.52 -1.85 -13.37
CA GLY A 313 -2.08 -3.19 -13.55
C GLY A 313 -1.03 -4.20 -14.03
N ASN A 314 0.19 -4.09 -13.53
CA ASN A 314 1.28 -4.97 -13.90
C ASN A 314 1.02 -6.40 -13.42
N SER A 315 1.24 -7.38 -14.30
CA SER A 315 1.08 -8.81 -14.02
C SER A 315 2.41 -9.53 -14.25
N GLN A 316 2.73 -10.45 -13.35
CA GLN A 316 3.83 -11.40 -13.46
C GLN A 316 3.35 -12.74 -14.00
N LEU A 317 2.17 -12.74 -14.67
CA LEU A 317 1.52 -13.91 -15.27
C LEU A 317 1.33 -15.08 -14.29
N GLY A 318 1.00 -14.76 -13.03
CA GLY A 318 0.80 -15.74 -11.98
C GLY A 318 2.10 -16.29 -11.35
N ASN A 319 3.27 -15.77 -11.75
CA ASN A 319 4.51 -16.07 -11.05
C ASN A 319 4.61 -15.22 -9.77
N ASN A 320 4.54 -15.88 -8.61
CA ASN A 320 4.58 -15.23 -7.30
C ASN A 320 5.97 -15.21 -6.65
N ASN A 321 7.03 -15.57 -7.42
CA ASN A 321 8.39 -15.70 -6.90
C ASN A 321 9.45 -15.42 -7.99
N VAL A 322 9.42 -14.21 -8.56
CA VAL A 322 10.28 -13.83 -9.69
C VAL A 322 11.76 -13.59 -9.32
N TYR A 323 12.26 -14.27 -8.28
CA TYR A 323 13.60 -14.07 -7.73
C TYR A 323 14.76 -14.28 -8.71
N CYS A 324 14.52 -15.03 -9.78
CA CYS A 324 15.50 -15.37 -10.82
C CYS A 324 15.14 -14.81 -12.21
N GLN A 325 14.17 -13.90 -12.30
CA GLN A 325 13.62 -13.41 -13.56
C GLN A 325 14.06 -11.96 -13.84
N ASP A 326 15.23 -11.77 -14.49
CA ASP A 326 15.62 -10.44 -14.99
C ASP A 326 15.15 -10.23 -16.45
N ASN A 327 13.83 -10.22 -16.62
CA ASN A 327 13.18 -10.09 -17.93
C ASN A 327 11.82 -9.40 -17.84
N GLU A 328 11.06 -9.37 -18.91
CA GLU A 328 9.75 -8.71 -19.00
C GLU A 328 8.69 -9.26 -18.03
N LEU A 329 8.91 -10.42 -17.41
CA LEU A 329 8.03 -10.99 -16.40
C LEU A 329 8.07 -10.18 -15.11
N SER A 330 9.27 -9.72 -14.70
CA SER A 330 9.50 -8.97 -13.47
C SER A 330 9.61 -7.45 -13.66
N TRP A 331 9.86 -6.98 -14.89
CA TRP A 331 10.01 -5.55 -15.15
C TRP A 331 8.67 -4.84 -15.26
N ILE A 332 8.58 -3.63 -14.69
CA ILE A 332 7.36 -2.82 -14.75
C ILE A 332 7.09 -2.35 -16.18
N LYS A 333 5.90 -2.65 -16.68
CA LYS A 333 5.39 -2.17 -17.98
C LYS A 333 4.71 -0.81 -17.78
N TRP A 334 5.39 0.26 -18.17
CA TRP A 334 4.94 1.64 -18.00
C TRP A 334 3.81 2.08 -18.95
N LYS A 335 3.47 1.26 -19.91
CA LYS A 335 2.33 1.46 -20.81
C LYS A 335 1.34 0.32 -20.58
N PRO A 336 0.34 0.53 -19.73
CA PRO A 336 -0.69 -0.48 -19.47
C PRO A 336 -1.54 -0.73 -20.72
N GLY A 337 -2.24 -1.86 -20.76
CA GLY A 337 -3.31 -2.07 -21.74
C GLY A 337 -4.47 -1.10 -21.50
N LYS A 338 -5.26 -0.82 -22.56
CA LYS A 338 -6.38 0.15 -22.49
C LYS A 338 -7.32 -0.02 -21.31
N ALA A 339 -7.56 -1.25 -20.88
CA ALA A 339 -8.44 -1.53 -19.74
C ALA A 339 -7.89 -1.00 -18.40
N TRP A 340 -6.60 -0.69 -18.31
CA TRP A 340 -5.90 -0.35 -17.07
C TRP A 340 -5.27 1.06 -17.11
N GLU A 341 -5.44 1.82 -18.19
CA GLU A 341 -4.86 3.17 -18.37
C GLU A 341 -5.33 4.17 -17.30
N TYR A 342 -6.49 3.93 -16.69
CA TYR A 342 -7.07 4.80 -15.65
C TYR A 342 -6.45 4.59 -14.25
N LEU A 343 -5.77 3.43 -13.99
CA LEU A 343 -5.36 3.03 -12.64
C LEU A 343 -4.36 4.02 -12.01
N GLU A 344 -3.41 4.54 -12.78
CA GLU A 344 -2.45 5.53 -12.28
C GLU A 344 -3.16 6.77 -11.73
N GLU A 345 -4.12 7.30 -12.52
CA GLU A 345 -4.92 8.45 -12.11
C GLU A 345 -5.82 8.10 -10.92
N TYR A 346 -6.37 6.89 -10.88
CA TYR A 346 -7.18 6.39 -9.77
C TYR A 346 -6.39 6.35 -8.47
N VAL A 347 -5.18 5.78 -8.49
CA VAL A 347 -4.26 5.74 -7.34
C VAL A 347 -3.89 7.16 -6.90
N ARG A 348 -3.57 8.06 -7.82
CA ARG A 348 -3.23 9.45 -7.52
C ARG A 348 -4.38 10.17 -6.81
N ARG A 349 -5.61 9.98 -7.26
CA ARG A 349 -6.81 10.56 -6.62
C ARG A 349 -7.06 9.96 -5.23
N LEU A 350 -6.88 8.64 -5.04
CA LEU A 350 -6.98 8.02 -3.72
C LEU A 350 -5.92 8.52 -2.74
N ILE A 351 -4.68 8.71 -3.20
CA ILE A 351 -3.61 9.28 -2.38
C ILE A 351 -3.95 10.72 -1.98
N SER A 352 -4.48 11.53 -2.91
CA SER A 352 -4.95 12.90 -2.59
C SER A 352 -6.08 12.85 -1.58
N PHE A 353 -7.10 12.04 -1.83
CA PHE A 353 -8.25 11.86 -0.93
C PHE A 353 -7.81 11.49 0.50
N ARG A 354 -6.90 10.51 0.64
CA ARG A 354 -6.34 10.17 1.95
C ARG A 354 -5.61 11.34 2.62
N LYS A 355 -4.81 12.11 1.86
CA LYS A 355 -4.06 13.26 2.40
C LYS A 355 -4.97 14.38 2.85
N ASP A 356 -6.06 14.60 2.12
CA ASP A 356 -7.03 15.65 2.40
C ASP A 356 -7.94 15.31 3.58
N HIS A 357 -8.05 14.00 3.93
CA HIS A 357 -8.92 13.49 4.99
C HIS A 357 -8.15 12.75 6.10
N PRO A 358 -7.68 13.49 7.14
CA PRO A 358 -6.92 12.92 8.25
C PRO A 358 -7.66 11.84 9.03
N VAL A 359 -8.97 11.74 8.94
CA VAL A 359 -9.77 10.70 9.59
C VAL A 359 -9.32 9.28 9.19
N PHE A 360 -8.72 9.10 8.00
CA PHE A 360 -8.18 7.83 7.51
C PHE A 360 -6.71 7.59 7.89
N HIS A 361 -6.04 8.52 8.57
CA HIS A 361 -4.62 8.37 8.94
C HIS A 361 -4.30 9.11 10.24
N GLN A 362 -5.03 8.83 11.29
CA GLN A 362 -4.83 9.41 12.60
C GLN A 362 -3.53 8.93 13.25
N ASP A 363 -2.99 9.69 14.21
CA ASP A 363 -1.74 9.35 14.89
C ASP A 363 -1.92 8.34 16.03
N ALA A 364 -3.17 8.05 16.41
CA ALA A 364 -3.54 7.09 17.45
C ALA A 364 -4.56 6.07 16.95
N GLU A 365 -4.54 4.88 17.56
CA GLU A 365 -5.51 3.83 17.24
C GLU A 365 -6.92 4.24 17.67
N LEU A 366 -7.90 4.01 16.81
CA LEU A 366 -9.32 4.27 17.07
C LEU A 366 -9.84 3.36 18.19
N ARG A 367 -10.53 3.96 19.19
CA ARG A 367 -10.86 3.32 20.48
C ARG A 367 -12.24 2.67 20.52
N GLN A 368 -13.11 2.95 19.55
CA GLN A 368 -14.50 2.49 19.50
C GLN A 368 -15.34 2.98 20.71
N THR A 369 -14.97 4.13 21.27
CA THR A 369 -15.62 4.71 22.43
C THR A 369 -15.86 6.21 22.26
N ASP A 370 -16.91 6.73 22.90
CA ASP A 370 -17.19 8.18 22.93
C ASP A 370 -16.43 8.85 24.09
N TYR A 371 -15.15 9.16 23.86
CA TYR A 371 -14.30 9.85 24.85
C TYR A 371 -14.32 11.39 24.75
N LEU A 372 -14.97 11.94 23.72
CA LEU A 372 -15.20 13.38 23.57
C LEU A 372 -16.62 13.80 23.99
N SER A 373 -17.48 12.85 24.36
CA SER A 373 -18.89 13.09 24.71
C SER A 373 -19.69 13.77 23.61
N CYS A 374 -19.43 13.41 22.34
CA CYS A 374 -20.17 13.91 21.19
C CYS A 374 -21.42 13.07 20.84
N GLY A 375 -21.68 12.00 21.56
CA GLY A 375 -22.86 11.15 21.39
C GLY A 375 -22.65 9.95 20.44
N HIS A 376 -21.43 9.74 19.95
CA HIS A 376 -21.04 8.60 19.14
C HIS A 376 -19.54 8.30 19.30
N PRO A 377 -19.07 7.06 19.06
CA PRO A 377 -17.66 6.72 19.13
C PRO A 377 -16.87 7.28 17.93
N ASP A 378 -15.54 7.29 18.06
CA ASP A 378 -14.60 7.66 16.98
C ASP A 378 -14.70 6.75 15.74
N VAL A 379 -15.01 5.47 15.95
CA VAL A 379 -15.32 4.51 14.89
C VAL A 379 -16.46 3.60 15.34
N SER A 380 -17.39 3.28 14.43
CA SER A 380 -18.50 2.36 14.70
C SER A 380 -18.88 1.53 13.48
N TYR A 381 -19.52 0.38 13.74
CA TYR A 381 -19.84 -0.61 12.73
C TYR A 381 -21.35 -0.75 12.56
N HIS A 382 -21.80 -0.87 11.32
CA HIS A 382 -23.20 -0.81 10.92
C HIS A 382 -23.51 -1.91 9.90
N GLY A 383 -24.78 -2.30 9.84
CA GLY A 383 -25.33 -3.22 8.86
C GLY A 383 -26.69 -2.74 8.36
N LYS A 384 -27.66 -3.65 8.28
CA LYS A 384 -29.07 -3.32 7.97
C LYS A 384 -29.73 -2.40 9.02
N ARG A 385 -29.15 -2.29 10.19
CA ARG A 385 -29.52 -1.35 11.24
C ARG A 385 -28.32 -0.49 11.61
N ALA A 386 -28.53 0.82 11.71
CA ALA A 386 -27.51 1.74 12.19
C ALA A 386 -27.06 1.35 13.60
N TRP A 387 -25.78 1.49 13.91
CA TRP A 387 -25.14 1.17 15.20
C TRP A 387 -25.14 -0.33 15.55
N LEU A 388 -25.47 -1.19 14.60
CA LEU A 388 -25.47 -2.64 14.78
C LEU A 388 -24.83 -3.31 13.55
N GLY A 389 -23.54 -3.67 13.68
CA GLY A 389 -22.83 -4.48 12.70
C GLY A 389 -23.33 -5.93 12.69
N ASP A 390 -23.26 -6.57 11.55
CA ASP A 390 -23.50 -8.00 11.37
C ASP A 390 -22.17 -8.73 11.26
N PHE A 391 -21.78 -9.45 12.29
CA PHE A 391 -20.50 -10.17 12.39
C PHE A 391 -20.67 -11.68 12.25
N GLU A 392 -21.83 -12.13 11.80
CA GLU A 392 -22.08 -13.54 11.55
C GLU A 392 -21.15 -14.10 10.46
N ASN A 393 -20.83 -15.39 10.56
CA ASN A 393 -19.86 -16.03 9.68
C ASN A 393 -20.23 -15.93 8.18
N TYR A 394 -21.52 -15.90 7.87
CA TYR A 394 -22.01 -15.75 6.50
C TYR A 394 -21.96 -14.30 5.98
N SER A 395 -21.79 -13.31 6.84
CA SER A 395 -21.80 -11.90 6.45
C SER A 395 -20.52 -11.52 5.70
N ARG A 396 -20.68 -10.76 4.60
CA ARG A 396 -19.60 -10.26 3.75
C ARG A 396 -19.74 -8.77 3.49
N SER A 397 -20.49 -8.11 4.34
CA SER A 397 -20.76 -6.67 4.19
C SER A 397 -20.75 -5.98 5.55
N VAL A 398 -20.12 -4.81 5.62
CA VAL A 398 -20.04 -3.98 6.82
C VAL A 398 -19.99 -2.51 6.45
N GLY A 399 -20.73 -1.67 7.19
CA GLY A 399 -20.59 -0.22 7.15
C GLY A 399 -19.69 0.24 8.30
N ILE A 400 -18.76 1.12 8.03
CA ILE A 400 -17.87 1.72 9.02
C ILE A 400 -18.07 3.23 9.02
N LEU A 401 -18.44 3.81 10.16
CA LEU A 401 -18.45 5.24 10.38
C LEU A 401 -17.12 5.66 11.01
N TYR A 402 -16.43 6.58 10.39
CA TYR A 402 -15.28 7.30 10.94
C TYR A 402 -15.73 8.72 11.30
N ALA A 403 -15.63 9.08 12.55
CA ALA A 403 -16.14 10.36 13.07
C ALA A 403 -15.03 11.42 13.01
N GLY A 404 -15.23 12.45 12.20
CA GLY A 404 -14.23 13.49 11.92
C GLY A 404 -13.92 14.39 13.11
N GLU A 405 -14.81 14.48 14.10
CA GLU A 405 -14.62 15.27 15.33
C GLU A 405 -13.43 14.78 16.16
N TYR A 406 -13.07 13.49 16.04
CA TYR A 406 -11.99 12.89 16.82
C TYR A 406 -10.59 13.15 16.24
N VAL A 407 -10.48 13.67 15.03
CA VAL A 407 -9.20 13.93 14.36
C VAL A 407 -8.33 14.88 15.19
N SER A 408 -8.89 15.97 15.71
CA SER A 408 -8.15 16.95 16.52
C SER A 408 -7.64 16.38 17.85
N ALA A 409 -8.29 15.36 18.38
CA ALA A 409 -7.89 14.69 19.63
C ALA A 409 -6.82 13.60 19.41
N ASN A 410 -6.74 13.05 18.19
CA ASN A 410 -5.88 11.91 17.84
C ASN A 410 -4.69 12.28 16.96
N SER A 411 -4.63 13.52 16.47
CA SER A 411 -3.58 13.97 15.54
C SER A 411 -3.15 15.39 15.89
N GLU A 412 -1.89 15.55 16.26
CA GLU A 412 -1.34 16.84 16.66
C GLU A 412 -1.38 17.84 15.48
N GLY A 413 -1.86 19.05 15.77
CA GLY A 413 -1.92 20.13 14.79
C GLY A 413 -2.96 19.94 13.67
N LYS A 414 -3.85 18.93 13.79
CA LYS A 414 -4.98 18.74 12.87
C LYS A 414 -6.24 19.36 13.45
N GLU A 415 -7.04 20.00 12.58
CA GLU A 415 -8.40 20.42 12.88
C GLU A 415 -9.38 19.24 12.73
N HIS A 416 -10.68 19.47 12.97
CA HIS A 416 -11.72 18.50 12.67
C HIS A 416 -11.75 18.18 11.17
N ASP A 417 -12.10 16.94 10.86
CA ASP A 417 -12.42 16.51 9.49
C ASP A 417 -13.94 16.29 9.37
N ASP A 418 -14.43 16.04 8.16
CA ASP A 418 -15.78 15.53 7.96
C ASP A 418 -15.89 14.08 8.44
N SER A 419 -17.09 13.66 8.83
CA SER A 419 -17.34 12.25 9.12
C SER A 419 -17.55 11.47 7.83
N PHE A 420 -17.03 10.25 7.77
CA PHE A 420 -17.14 9.37 6.61
C PHE A 420 -17.82 8.07 6.97
N TYR A 421 -18.74 7.63 6.11
CA TYR A 421 -19.34 6.31 6.20
C TYR A 421 -18.87 5.48 4.99
N VAL A 422 -18.17 4.39 5.25
CA VAL A 422 -17.67 3.50 4.21
C VAL A 422 -18.46 2.20 4.26
N ALA A 423 -19.24 1.93 3.22
CA ALA A 423 -20.01 0.70 3.07
C ALA A 423 -19.28 -0.29 2.18
N TYR A 424 -18.79 -1.35 2.75
CA TYR A 424 -18.11 -2.46 2.09
C TYR A 424 -19.11 -3.58 1.81
N ASN A 425 -19.38 -3.87 0.54
CA ASN A 425 -20.17 -5.02 0.14
C ASN A 425 -19.34 -5.98 -0.72
N MET A 426 -18.75 -6.99 -0.09
CA MET A 426 -18.00 -8.04 -0.80
C MET A 426 -18.88 -9.27 -1.13
N HIS A 427 -20.18 -9.15 -0.96
CA HIS A 427 -21.14 -10.17 -1.39
C HIS A 427 -21.40 -10.08 -2.91
N TRP A 428 -21.96 -11.12 -3.50
CA TRP A 428 -22.34 -11.21 -4.94
C TRP A 428 -23.76 -10.74 -5.25
N ILE A 429 -24.44 -10.12 -4.28
CA ILE A 429 -25.73 -9.45 -4.43
C ILE A 429 -25.67 -8.05 -3.78
N PRO A 430 -26.54 -7.11 -4.19
CA PRO A 430 -26.67 -5.83 -3.53
C PRO A 430 -27.11 -5.98 -2.07
N HIS A 431 -26.61 -5.10 -1.20
CA HIS A 431 -26.97 -5.03 0.20
C HIS A 431 -27.40 -3.62 0.61
N GLU A 432 -28.43 -3.54 1.45
CA GLU A 432 -28.88 -2.30 2.05
C GLU A 432 -28.15 -2.05 3.37
N PHE A 433 -27.70 -0.81 3.56
CA PHE A 433 -27.05 -0.32 4.76
C PHE A 433 -27.89 0.81 5.37
N ALA A 434 -28.14 0.75 6.68
CA ALA A 434 -28.73 1.85 7.41
C ALA A 434 -27.64 2.87 7.78
N LEU A 435 -27.93 4.14 7.54
CA LEU A 435 -27.01 5.24 7.79
C LEU A 435 -27.24 5.85 9.18
N PRO A 436 -26.18 6.11 9.94
CA PRO A 436 -26.30 6.89 11.16
C PRO A 436 -26.72 8.32 10.84
N LYS A 437 -27.52 8.90 11.75
CA LYS A 437 -27.95 10.29 11.61
C LYS A 437 -26.76 11.21 11.90
N LEU A 438 -26.46 12.09 10.96
CA LEU A 438 -25.44 13.12 11.15
C LEU A 438 -25.88 14.22 12.11
N PRO A 439 -24.95 14.87 12.82
CA PRO A 439 -25.24 15.98 13.70
C PRO A 439 -25.70 17.23 12.92
N GLY A 440 -26.49 18.07 13.59
CA GLY A 440 -26.88 19.38 13.06
C GLY A 440 -27.65 19.32 11.74
N LYS A 441 -27.13 20.03 10.72
CA LYS A 441 -27.71 20.15 9.37
C LYS A 441 -26.87 19.42 8.32
N GLN A 442 -25.98 18.52 8.74
CA GLN A 442 -25.19 17.74 7.80
C GLN A 442 -26.02 16.73 7.04
N VAL A 443 -25.59 16.40 5.85
CA VAL A 443 -26.21 15.42 4.95
C VAL A 443 -25.12 14.54 4.35
N TRP A 444 -25.50 13.31 4.02
CA TRP A 444 -24.63 12.37 3.32
C TRP A 444 -24.57 12.70 1.82
N THR A 445 -23.36 12.76 1.30
CA THR A 445 -23.03 12.89 -0.12
C THR A 445 -22.13 11.73 -0.55
N ILE A 446 -22.14 11.37 -1.82
CA ILE A 446 -21.32 10.30 -2.38
C ILE A 446 -19.93 10.89 -2.71
N ALA A 447 -18.91 10.46 -1.97
CA ALA A 447 -17.53 10.87 -2.22
C ALA A 447 -16.79 9.90 -3.14
N LEU A 448 -17.07 8.57 -3.02
CA LEU A 448 -16.45 7.55 -3.85
C LEU A 448 -17.37 6.34 -4.03
N ASP A 449 -17.43 5.80 -5.27
CA ASP A 449 -18.12 4.56 -5.62
C ASP A 449 -17.25 3.69 -6.54
N THR A 450 -16.79 2.54 -6.03
CA THR A 450 -15.96 1.61 -6.82
C THR A 450 -16.76 0.85 -7.89
N GLY A 451 -18.07 0.90 -7.86
CA GLY A 451 -18.96 0.34 -8.89
C GLY A 451 -18.88 1.09 -10.21
N ILE A 452 -18.50 2.36 -10.18
CA ILE A 452 -18.32 3.21 -11.36
C ILE A 452 -16.95 2.92 -11.99
N GLU A 453 -16.92 2.72 -13.32
CA GLU A 453 -15.68 2.44 -14.05
C GLU A 453 -14.75 3.66 -14.12
N GLY A 454 -13.46 3.38 -14.23
CA GLY A 454 -12.44 4.43 -14.39
C GLY A 454 -12.26 5.26 -13.13
N THR A 455 -12.06 6.54 -13.32
CA THR A 455 -11.84 7.53 -12.24
C THR A 455 -13.09 8.33 -11.86
N ASP A 456 -14.17 8.16 -12.59
CA ASP A 456 -15.40 8.97 -12.42
C ASP A 456 -16.11 8.64 -11.10
N GLY A 457 -15.81 7.47 -10.52
CA GLY A 457 -16.30 7.10 -9.20
C GLY A 457 -15.65 7.84 -8.02
N ILE A 458 -14.60 8.65 -8.23
CA ILE A 458 -14.01 9.49 -7.18
C ILE A 458 -14.38 10.94 -7.46
N HIS A 459 -15.29 11.49 -6.67
CA HIS A 459 -15.75 12.87 -6.81
C HIS A 459 -14.71 13.86 -6.26
N ALA A 460 -14.51 14.97 -6.98
CA ALA A 460 -13.70 16.05 -6.47
C ALA A 460 -14.46 16.77 -5.34
N GLU A 461 -13.73 17.37 -4.40
CA GLU A 461 -14.32 18.11 -3.31
C GLU A 461 -15.29 19.19 -3.81
N GLY A 462 -16.51 19.17 -3.29
CA GLY A 462 -17.59 20.08 -3.66
C GLY A 462 -18.37 19.68 -4.92
N SER A 463 -18.00 18.55 -5.57
CA SER A 463 -18.74 17.97 -6.70
C SER A 463 -19.49 16.69 -6.33
N GLU A 464 -19.48 16.32 -5.05
CA GLU A 464 -20.11 15.11 -4.54
C GLU A 464 -21.63 15.16 -4.75
N GLU A 465 -22.20 14.04 -5.14
CA GLU A 465 -23.65 13.91 -5.34
C GLU A 465 -24.38 13.76 -4.00
N LEU A 466 -25.46 14.52 -3.83
CA LEU A 466 -26.32 14.38 -2.65
C LEU A 466 -27.00 13.01 -2.66
N LEU A 467 -26.82 12.24 -1.59
CA LEU A 467 -27.53 10.99 -1.44
C LEU A 467 -29.04 11.23 -1.30
N THR A 468 -29.85 10.54 -2.10
CA THR A 468 -31.30 10.76 -2.19
C THR A 468 -32.01 10.37 -0.89
N ASP A 469 -31.71 9.17 -0.36
CA ASP A 469 -32.20 8.73 0.95
C ASP A 469 -31.08 8.87 1.99
N GLN A 470 -31.33 9.71 2.98
CA GLN A 470 -30.38 10.00 4.07
C GLN A 470 -30.44 8.98 5.22
N ARG A 471 -31.25 7.93 5.10
CA ARG A 471 -31.43 6.90 6.14
C ARG A 471 -30.88 5.55 5.72
N THR A 472 -30.96 5.22 4.45
CA THR A 472 -30.49 3.95 3.91
C THR A 472 -29.81 4.15 2.56
N VAL A 473 -28.91 3.24 2.23
CA VAL A 473 -28.29 3.17 0.89
C VAL A 473 -28.13 1.72 0.48
N THR A 474 -28.44 1.43 -0.78
CA THR A 474 -28.19 0.12 -1.38
C THR A 474 -26.86 0.16 -2.12
N VAL A 475 -25.94 -0.70 -1.72
CA VAL A 475 -24.62 -0.85 -2.35
C VAL A 475 -24.63 -2.08 -3.24
N SER A 476 -24.24 -1.92 -4.49
CA SER A 476 -24.15 -3.01 -5.47
C SER A 476 -23.23 -4.14 -5.02
N GLU A 477 -23.33 -5.30 -5.68
CA GLU A 477 -22.42 -6.41 -5.44
C GLU A 477 -20.94 -6.05 -5.66
N ARG A 478 -20.06 -6.57 -4.84
CA ARG A 478 -18.60 -6.38 -4.96
C ARG A 478 -18.20 -4.89 -5.08
N THR A 479 -18.82 -4.02 -4.27
CA THR A 479 -18.65 -2.56 -4.36
C THR A 479 -18.36 -1.97 -2.98
N ILE A 480 -17.56 -0.92 -2.96
CA ILE A 480 -17.32 -0.04 -1.82
C ILE A 480 -17.90 1.33 -2.15
N LEU A 481 -18.74 1.84 -1.26
CA LEU A 481 -19.31 3.17 -1.35
C LEU A 481 -18.83 4.01 -0.16
N VAL A 482 -18.24 5.17 -0.44
CA VAL A 482 -17.78 6.13 0.57
C VAL A 482 -18.72 7.33 0.56
N LEU A 483 -19.35 7.57 1.70
CA LEU A 483 -20.21 8.73 1.91
C LEU A 483 -19.50 9.74 2.82
N ARG A 484 -19.61 11.03 2.51
CA ARG A 484 -19.09 12.15 3.28
C ARG A 484 -20.24 12.90 3.94
N GLY A 485 -20.14 13.12 5.25
CA GLY A 485 -21.08 13.93 6.02
C GLY A 485 -20.68 15.40 5.97
N GLN A 486 -21.39 16.23 5.23
CA GLN A 486 -21.07 17.65 5.10
C GLN A 486 -22.28 18.56 5.31
N THR A 487 -22.02 19.79 5.74
CA THR A 487 -23.09 20.79 5.90
C THR A 487 -23.66 21.14 4.54
N ARG A 488 -24.99 21.05 4.40
CA ARG A 488 -25.71 21.36 3.16
C ARG A 488 -25.41 22.80 2.76
N ARG A 489 -24.58 23.03 1.74
CA ARG A 489 -24.34 24.36 1.18
C ARG A 489 -25.66 24.94 0.70
N LYS A 490 -25.97 26.17 1.12
CA LYS A 490 -27.14 26.91 0.64
C LYS A 490 -26.84 27.45 -0.76
N GLU A 491 -26.80 26.61 -1.78
CA GLU A 491 -26.60 27.02 -3.19
C GLU A 491 -27.54 28.13 -3.65
N LYS A 492 -28.69 28.30 -2.98
CA LYS A 492 -29.65 29.36 -3.31
C LYS A 492 -29.33 30.76 -2.79
N LYS A 493 -28.42 30.92 -1.81
CA LYS A 493 -28.08 32.26 -1.32
C LYS A 493 -26.94 32.88 -2.12
N GLU A 494 -25.91 32.10 -2.42
CA GLU A 494 -24.75 32.61 -3.17
C GLU A 494 -25.10 32.96 -4.62
N GLN A 495 -25.93 32.16 -5.30
CA GLN A 495 -26.42 32.52 -6.63
C GLN A 495 -27.36 33.73 -6.62
N LYS A 496 -28.10 33.98 -5.53
CA LYS A 496 -28.89 35.23 -5.37
C LYS A 496 -28.03 36.42 -5.03
N GLU A 497 -26.97 36.26 -4.28
CA GLU A 497 -26.03 37.32 -3.96
C GLU A 497 -25.14 37.67 -5.15
N GLN A 498 -24.65 36.68 -5.90
CA GLN A 498 -23.93 36.91 -7.17
C GLN A 498 -24.81 37.54 -8.26
N LYS A 499 -26.09 37.13 -8.37
CA LYS A 499 -27.05 37.79 -9.27
C LYS A 499 -27.42 39.25 -8.82
N LYS A 500 -27.40 39.51 -7.51
CA LYS A 500 -27.62 40.88 -7.01
C LYS A 500 -26.39 41.76 -7.20
N GLN A 501 -25.18 41.23 -7.07
CA GLN A 501 -23.96 41.97 -7.36
C GLN A 501 -23.80 42.23 -8.86
N ALA A 502 -24.05 41.25 -9.71
CA ALA A 502 -24.00 41.43 -11.16
C ALA A 502 -25.10 42.36 -11.71
N GLY A 503 -26.24 42.49 -11.00
CA GLY A 503 -27.28 43.45 -11.34
C GLY A 503 -27.02 44.87 -10.84
N ALA A 504 -26.18 45.03 -9.81
CA ALA A 504 -25.79 46.33 -9.28
C ALA A 504 -24.55 46.95 -9.99
N GLU A 505 -23.81 46.15 -10.75
CA GLU A 505 -22.72 46.59 -11.61
C GLU A 505 -23.18 46.93 -13.05
N ALA A 506 -24.44 46.67 -13.37
CA ALA A 506 -25.04 46.94 -14.69
C ALA A 506 -26.01 48.17 -14.71
N GLU A 507 -26.20 48.84 -13.57
CA GLU A 507 -26.83 50.17 -13.45
C GLU A 507 -25.75 51.22 -13.09
#